data_3e7673999a1efd249ac5d2092687cf6e
#
_entry.id   3e7673999a1efd249ac5d2092687cf6e
#
_cell.length_a   1.000
_cell.length_b   1.000
_cell.length_c   1.000
_cell.angle_alpha   90.00
_cell.angle_beta   90.00
_cell.angle_gamma   90.00
#
_symmetry.space_group_name_H-M   'P 1'
#
loop_
_entity.id
_entity.type
_entity.pdbx_description
1 polymer ?
#
loop_
_entity_poly.entity_id
_entity_poly.type
_entity_poly.pdbx_seq_one_letter_code
_entity_poly.pdbx_strand_id
1 'polypeptide(L)'
;MRESTGISEQGEQTIQDFIQALTIQEDLNPKTLKEYASDLKHFIGWFETADHHEDDIFRIEDVATPTITRYRDAMQKSMKLKPSTINRRLITLKRYFDWAVSESKIRRDPSKPVKLVPEEKVSPRQMTDKEEAALVAAAEHGGSLRDQTILIVMLHTGLRTMEVCDLAPGDIQIGKRSGQLTVRSGKRNKQREVPLNATCRAALERYMYVLPPDSPYLFPSEKTGDRLTERALRHLIQKYMKAARLEGLSAHDLRHRFGYVMAENTPLHRLAQIMGHDSLDTTMIYVRATRADLQSEVEKIAWQ
;
A
#
# COMPACT_ATOMS: atom_id res chain seq x y z
N MET A 1 -16.53 24.32 -3.39
CA MET A 1 -15.96 24.81 -2.12
C MET A 1 -15.99 23.63 -1.15
N ARG A 2 -14.83 23.10 -0.73
CA ARG A 2 -14.76 22.14 0.37
C ARG A 2 -14.70 22.97 1.65
N GLU A 3 -15.81 23.09 2.34
CA GLU A 3 -15.82 23.63 3.69
C GLU A 3 -14.94 22.75 4.55
N SER A 4 -13.92 23.34 5.16
CA SER A 4 -13.17 22.72 6.22
C SER A 4 -14.10 22.68 7.43
N THR A 5 -14.83 21.59 7.60
CA THR A 5 -15.57 21.33 8.82
C THR A 5 -14.54 21.18 9.94
N GLY A 6 -14.27 22.28 10.66
CA GLY A 6 -13.57 22.26 11.93
C GLY A 6 -14.40 21.41 12.88
N ILE A 7 -13.76 20.54 13.64
CA ILE A 7 -14.39 19.87 14.79
C ILE A 7 -14.17 20.74 16.03
N SER A 8 -14.91 20.44 17.11
CA SER A 8 -14.74 21.14 18.39
C SER A 8 -13.31 21.03 18.94
N GLU A 9 -12.89 21.96 19.79
CA GLU A 9 -11.60 21.87 20.50
C GLU A 9 -11.49 20.60 21.31
N GLN A 10 -12.58 20.15 21.91
CA GLN A 10 -12.67 18.88 22.63
C GLN A 10 -12.40 17.69 21.70
N GLY A 11 -12.94 17.71 20.48
CA GLY A 11 -12.69 16.70 19.47
C GLY A 11 -11.22 16.67 19.03
N GLU A 12 -10.61 17.83 18.79
CA GLU A 12 -9.18 17.91 18.45
C GLU A 12 -8.31 17.39 19.59
N GLN A 13 -8.61 17.76 20.87
CA GLN A 13 -7.88 17.29 22.02
C GLN A 13 -7.97 15.77 22.17
N THR A 14 -9.17 15.21 21.96
CA THR A 14 -9.40 13.76 21.99
C THR A 14 -8.53 13.01 20.98
N ILE A 15 -8.40 13.55 19.75
CA ILE A 15 -7.53 12.98 18.71
C ILE A 15 -6.06 13.04 19.15
N GLN A 16 -5.62 14.19 19.67
CA GLN A 16 -4.24 14.38 20.13
C GLN A 16 -3.87 13.40 21.24
N ASP A 17 -4.73 13.22 22.25
CA ASP A 17 -4.52 12.28 23.35
C ASP A 17 -4.32 10.85 22.82
N PHE A 18 -5.20 10.40 21.91
CA PHE A 18 -5.11 9.08 21.31
C PHE A 18 -3.82 8.90 20.50
N ILE A 19 -3.48 9.85 19.64
CA ILE A 19 -2.29 9.76 18.80
C ILE A 19 -1.01 9.81 19.64
N GLN A 20 -0.99 10.63 20.69
CA GLN A 20 0.13 10.68 21.64
C GLN A 20 0.31 9.36 22.37
N ALA A 21 -0.77 8.75 22.86
CA ALA A 21 -0.71 7.46 23.51
C ALA A 21 -0.15 6.37 22.57
N LEU A 22 -0.64 6.31 21.35
CA LEU A 22 -0.12 5.36 20.35
C LEU A 22 1.37 5.59 20.02
N THR A 23 1.80 6.85 19.96
CA THR A 23 3.20 7.19 19.69
C THR A 23 4.13 6.72 20.80
N ILE A 24 3.67 6.73 22.06
CA ILE A 24 4.45 6.28 23.22
C ILE A 24 4.43 4.76 23.34
N GLN A 25 3.29 4.14 23.09
CA GLN A 25 3.09 2.70 23.34
C GLN A 25 3.53 1.81 22.18
N GLU A 26 3.57 2.35 20.96
CA GLU A 26 3.79 1.56 19.75
C GLU A 26 4.71 2.25 18.76
N ASP A 27 5.56 1.46 18.10
CA ASP A 27 6.40 1.91 16.97
C ASP A 27 5.57 1.93 15.66
N LEU A 28 4.66 2.91 15.56
CA LEU A 28 3.81 3.10 14.38
C LEU A 28 4.42 4.09 13.38
N ASN A 29 4.24 3.78 12.11
CA ASN A 29 4.66 4.70 11.04
C ASN A 29 3.88 6.03 11.17
N PRO A 30 4.54 7.20 11.04
CA PRO A 30 3.88 8.50 11.08
C PRO A 30 2.70 8.65 10.11
N LYS A 31 2.73 7.97 8.98
CA LYS A 31 1.61 7.93 8.03
C LYS A 31 0.39 7.21 8.62
N THR A 32 0.60 6.10 9.33
CA THR A 32 -0.49 5.37 10.02
C THR A 32 -1.16 6.23 11.08
N LEU A 33 -0.36 6.97 11.87
CA LEU A 33 -0.87 7.90 12.88
C LEU A 33 -1.71 9.02 12.24
N LYS A 34 -1.24 9.59 11.11
CA LYS A 34 -2.01 10.59 10.33
C LYS A 34 -3.32 10.02 9.77
N GLU A 35 -3.32 8.77 9.34
CA GLU A 35 -4.54 8.10 8.85
C GLU A 35 -5.54 7.88 9.99
N TYR A 36 -5.09 7.44 11.16
CA TYR A 36 -5.95 7.32 12.35
C TYR A 36 -6.54 8.67 12.77
N ALA A 37 -5.70 9.71 12.86
CA ALA A 37 -6.17 11.06 13.18
C ALA A 37 -7.22 11.54 12.16
N SER A 38 -7.00 11.34 10.86
CA SER A 38 -7.94 11.72 9.81
C SER A 38 -9.26 10.96 9.88
N ASP A 39 -9.20 9.66 10.19
CA ASP A 39 -10.42 8.84 10.31
C ASP A 39 -11.25 9.22 11.54
N LEU A 40 -10.56 9.46 12.65
CA LEU A 40 -11.22 9.89 13.89
C LEU A 40 -11.81 11.29 13.74
N LYS A 41 -11.08 12.22 13.11
CA LYS A 41 -11.61 13.55 12.77
C LYS A 41 -12.86 13.49 11.92
N HIS A 42 -12.92 12.58 10.95
CA HIS A 42 -14.11 12.40 10.12
C HIS A 42 -15.30 11.86 10.93
N PHE A 43 -15.06 10.94 11.87
CA PHE A 43 -16.12 10.43 12.75
C PHE A 43 -16.64 11.52 13.69
N ILE A 44 -15.75 12.25 14.34
CA ILE A 44 -16.11 13.34 15.26
C ILE A 44 -16.89 14.43 14.52
N GLY A 45 -16.40 14.87 13.35
CA GLY A 45 -17.10 15.86 12.55
C GLY A 45 -18.48 15.38 12.09
N TRP A 46 -18.64 14.10 11.76
CA TRP A 46 -19.96 13.53 11.49
C TRP A 46 -20.85 13.52 12.73
N PHE A 47 -20.29 13.14 13.88
CA PHE A 47 -21.03 13.09 15.15
C PHE A 47 -21.58 14.47 15.55
N GLU A 48 -20.73 15.51 15.50
CA GLU A 48 -21.08 16.89 15.84
C GLU A 48 -22.06 17.54 14.85
N THR A 49 -22.23 16.98 13.65
CA THR A 49 -23.13 17.52 12.62
C THR A 49 -24.40 16.70 12.39
N ALA A 50 -24.46 15.45 12.90
CA ALA A 50 -25.49 14.49 12.49
C ALA A 50 -26.86 14.71 13.13
N ASP A 51 -26.93 15.27 14.33
CA ASP A 51 -28.19 15.38 15.11
C ASP A 51 -28.66 16.85 15.31
N HIS A 52 -28.07 17.86 14.62
CA HIS A 52 -28.51 19.27 14.56
C HIS A 52 -28.72 19.98 15.92
N HIS A 53 -28.10 19.55 16.99
CA HIS A 53 -28.02 20.30 18.21
C HIS A 53 -26.81 21.22 18.18
N GLU A 54 -26.99 22.53 18.23
CA GLU A 54 -25.91 23.54 18.17
C GLU A 54 -24.85 23.42 19.28
N ASP A 55 -25.10 22.56 20.29
CA ASP A 55 -24.24 22.31 21.45
C ASP A 55 -23.64 20.90 21.50
N ASP A 56 -23.72 20.08 20.46
CA ASP A 56 -23.21 18.70 20.47
C ASP A 56 -21.70 18.64 20.31
N ILE A 57 -20.99 19.03 21.36
CA ILE A 57 -19.54 18.82 21.51
C ILE A 57 -19.32 17.31 21.68
N PHE A 58 -18.38 16.76 20.93
CA PHE A 58 -18.02 15.35 21.04
C PHE A 58 -17.56 14.99 22.46
N ARG A 59 -18.26 14.03 23.05
CA ARG A 59 -17.88 13.35 24.29
C ARG A 59 -17.89 11.86 24.05
N ILE A 60 -16.81 11.20 24.47
CA ILE A 60 -16.65 9.77 24.20
C ILE A 60 -17.73 8.93 24.90
N GLU A 61 -18.21 9.38 26.06
CA GLU A 61 -19.24 8.73 26.87
C GLU A 61 -20.62 8.72 26.19
N ASP A 62 -20.87 9.66 25.29
CA ASP A 62 -22.15 9.79 24.56
C ASP A 62 -22.19 8.86 23.34
N VAL A 63 -21.07 8.23 23.00
CA VAL A 63 -21.01 7.31 21.86
C VAL A 63 -21.47 5.92 22.26
N ALA A 64 -22.61 5.51 21.75
CA ALA A 64 -23.17 4.17 21.92
C ALA A 64 -23.04 3.33 20.64
N THR A 65 -23.25 2.01 20.74
CA THR A 65 -23.23 1.10 19.57
C THR A 65 -24.17 1.54 18.44
N PRO A 66 -25.40 2.03 18.72
CA PRO A 66 -26.26 2.57 17.66
C PRO A 66 -25.65 3.77 16.92
N THR A 67 -24.92 4.64 17.60
CA THR A 67 -24.22 5.79 17.01
C THR A 67 -23.22 5.33 15.95
N ILE A 68 -22.36 4.36 16.27
CA ILE A 68 -21.36 3.81 15.34
C ILE A 68 -22.04 3.07 14.18
N THR A 69 -23.17 2.40 14.45
CA THR A 69 -23.96 1.74 13.40
C THR A 69 -24.55 2.76 12.44
N ARG A 70 -25.13 3.87 12.93
CA ARG A 70 -25.63 4.99 12.11
C ARG A 70 -24.51 5.62 11.27
N TYR A 71 -23.32 5.82 11.87
CA TYR A 71 -22.16 6.32 11.12
C TYR A 71 -21.74 5.38 9.99
N ARG A 72 -21.67 4.06 10.24
CA ARG A 72 -21.39 3.05 9.20
C ARG A 72 -22.43 3.15 8.07
N ASP A 73 -23.72 3.23 8.42
CA ASP A 73 -24.80 3.30 7.47
C ASP A 73 -24.80 4.63 6.68
N ALA A 74 -24.44 5.74 7.32
CA ALA A 74 -24.24 7.02 6.65
C ALA A 74 -23.09 6.97 5.63
N MET A 75 -21.95 6.38 6.01
CA MET A 75 -20.84 6.16 5.09
C MET A 75 -21.23 5.32 3.87
N GLN A 76 -22.07 4.31 4.07
CA GLN A 76 -22.50 3.39 3.01
C GLN A 76 -23.59 4.00 2.13
N LYS A 77 -24.65 4.55 2.73
CA LYS A 77 -25.89 4.97 2.03
C LYS A 77 -25.82 6.41 1.54
N SER A 78 -25.38 7.35 2.40
CA SER A 78 -25.39 8.79 2.10
C SER A 78 -24.08 9.23 1.42
N MET A 79 -22.92 8.83 1.94
CA MET A 79 -21.63 9.21 1.40
C MET A 79 -21.17 8.28 0.28
N LYS A 80 -21.79 7.12 0.09
CA LYS A 80 -21.48 6.11 -0.96
C LYS A 80 -20.02 5.72 -1.01
N LEU A 81 -19.38 5.57 0.15
CA LEU A 81 -17.98 5.20 0.24
C LEU A 81 -17.77 3.73 -0.11
N LYS A 82 -16.55 3.42 -0.61
CA LYS A 82 -16.16 2.02 -0.88
C LYS A 82 -16.08 1.22 0.43
N PRO A 83 -16.46 -0.09 0.43
CA PRO A 83 -16.37 -0.96 1.61
C PRO A 83 -15.00 -0.92 2.31
N SER A 84 -13.90 -0.92 1.56
CA SER A 84 -12.54 -0.81 2.11
C SER A 84 -12.31 0.48 2.91
N THR A 85 -12.84 1.62 2.44
CA THR A 85 -12.73 2.89 3.16
C THR A 85 -13.57 2.87 4.44
N ILE A 86 -14.79 2.32 4.37
CA ILE A 86 -15.68 2.18 5.53
C ILE A 86 -15.01 1.29 6.59
N ASN A 87 -14.51 0.12 6.16
CA ASN A 87 -13.87 -0.84 7.05
C ASN A 87 -12.61 -0.28 7.70
N ARG A 88 -11.76 0.44 6.95
CA ARG A 88 -10.59 1.12 7.51
C ARG A 88 -10.98 2.08 8.63
N ARG A 89 -12.00 2.93 8.40
CA ARG A 89 -12.51 3.85 9.43
C ARG A 89 -13.09 3.14 10.63
N LEU A 90 -13.86 2.07 10.43
CA LEU A 90 -14.39 1.27 11.53
C LEU A 90 -13.27 0.59 12.33
N ILE A 91 -12.20 0.13 11.67
CA ILE A 91 -11.02 -0.43 12.35
C ILE A 91 -10.31 0.64 13.19
N THR A 92 -10.18 1.86 12.67
CA THR A 92 -9.66 3.00 13.46
C THR A 92 -10.52 3.26 14.68
N LEU A 93 -11.85 3.27 14.56
CA LEU A 93 -12.76 3.46 15.69
C LEU A 93 -12.65 2.32 16.73
N LYS A 94 -12.58 1.06 16.27
CA LYS A 94 -12.37 -0.09 17.16
C LYS A 94 -11.08 0.08 17.96
N ARG A 95 -10.01 0.52 17.33
CA ARG A 95 -8.74 0.76 17.99
C ARG A 95 -8.81 1.93 18.98
N TYR A 96 -9.51 3.00 18.64
CA TYR A 96 -9.72 4.15 19.51
C TYR A 96 -10.53 3.78 20.75
N PHE A 97 -11.65 3.06 20.60
CA PHE A 97 -12.47 2.67 21.75
C PHE A 97 -11.82 1.59 22.61
N ASP A 98 -11.04 0.69 22.03
CA ASP A 98 -10.24 -0.28 22.80
C ASP A 98 -9.20 0.44 23.67
N TRP A 99 -8.49 1.42 23.12
CA TRP A 99 -7.61 2.31 23.88
C TRP A 99 -8.36 3.07 24.97
N ALA A 100 -9.51 3.62 24.67
CA ALA A 100 -10.29 4.37 25.65
C ALA A 100 -10.77 3.52 26.83
N VAL A 101 -11.06 2.24 26.59
CA VAL A 101 -11.34 1.25 27.67
C VAL A 101 -10.08 0.97 28.48
N SER A 102 -8.93 0.77 27.85
CA SER A 102 -7.66 0.50 28.55
C SER A 102 -7.21 1.66 29.43
N GLU A 103 -7.47 2.90 28.99
CA GLU A 103 -7.23 4.12 29.77
C GLU A 103 -8.36 4.47 30.76
N SER A 104 -9.33 3.57 30.95
CA SER A 104 -10.47 3.77 31.84
C SER A 104 -11.33 5.02 31.55
N LYS A 105 -11.25 5.56 30.31
CA LYS A 105 -12.08 6.68 29.86
C LYS A 105 -13.55 6.26 29.67
N ILE A 106 -13.77 5.01 29.28
CA ILE A 106 -15.11 4.39 29.19
C ILE A 106 -15.08 2.97 29.76
N ARG A 107 -16.24 2.49 30.20
CA ARG A 107 -16.35 1.14 30.79
C ARG A 107 -16.46 0.02 29.77
N ARG A 108 -17.00 0.29 28.59
CA ARG A 108 -17.26 -0.72 27.54
C ARG A 108 -17.00 -0.12 26.16
N ASP A 109 -16.44 -0.91 25.27
CA ASP A 109 -16.21 -0.55 23.89
C ASP A 109 -17.53 -0.62 23.08
N PRO A 110 -18.08 0.52 22.63
CA PRO A 110 -19.31 0.56 21.84
C PRO A 110 -19.10 0.09 20.39
N SER A 111 -17.88 0.02 19.90
CA SER A 111 -17.55 -0.37 18.53
C SER A 111 -17.45 -1.90 18.36
N LYS A 112 -17.23 -2.63 19.44
CA LYS A 112 -17.00 -4.09 19.42
C LYS A 112 -18.12 -4.87 18.71
N PRO A 113 -19.43 -4.59 18.93
CA PRO A 113 -20.51 -5.31 18.27
C PRO A 113 -20.69 -4.92 16.80
N VAL A 114 -20.13 -3.80 16.34
CA VAL A 114 -20.33 -3.30 14.99
C VAL A 114 -19.54 -4.15 13.99
N LYS A 115 -20.25 -4.80 13.07
CA LYS A 115 -19.64 -5.63 12.01
C LYS A 115 -19.10 -4.77 10.88
N LEU A 116 -17.98 -5.22 10.32
CA LEU A 116 -17.45 -4.65 9.08
C LEU A 116 -18.40 -4.91 7.91
N VAL A 117 -18.28 -4.07 6.88
CA VAL A 117 -19.03 -4.24 5.64
C VAL A 117 -18.38 -5.37 4.82
N PRO A 118 -19.16 -6.30 4.27
CA PRO A 118 -18.59 -7.33 3.39
C PRO A 118 -17.85 -6.71 2.21
N GLU A 119 -16.67 -7.24 1.90
CA GLU A 119 -15.87 -6.85 0.75
C GLU A 119 -15.75 -8.02 -0.22
N GLU A 120 -16.11 -7.78 -1.47
CA GLU A 120 -15.74 -8.72 -2.53
C GLU A 120 -14.25 -8.58 -2.83
N LYS A 121 -13.49 -9.64 -2.56
CA LYS A 121 -12.07 -9.70 -2.91
C LYS A 121 -11.94 -9.93 -4.42
N VAL A 122 -12.05 -8.86 -5.20
CA VAL A 122 -11.77 -8.92 -6.64
C VAL A 122 -10.25 -9.00 -6.82
N SER A 123 -9.80 -10.02 -7.56
CA SER A 123 -8.38 -10.11 -7.93
C SER A 123 -7.98 -8.87 -8.74
N PRO A 124 -6.80 -8.28 -8.47
CA PRO A 124 -6.31 -7.16 -9.27
C PRO A 124 -6.27 -7.50 -10.76
N ARG A 125 -6.48 -6.49 -11.60
CA ARG A 125 -6.32 -6.65 -13.04
C ARG A 125 -4.91 -7.15 -13.35
N GLN A 126 -4.81 -8.17 -14.16
CA GLN A 126 -3.53 -8.68 -14.64
C GLN A 126 -3.10 -7.90 -15.90
N MET A 127 -1.93 -7.28 -15.86
CA MET A 127 -1.28 -6.69 -17.04
C MET A 127 -0.83 -7.81 -17.96
N THR A 128 -1.13 -7.70 -19.25
CA THR A 128 -0.72 -8.67 -20.28
C THR A 128 0.72 -8.43 -20.74
N ASP A 129 1.33 -9.43 -21.41
CA ASP A 129 2.67 -9.30 -22.00
C ASP A 129 2.73 -8.17 -23.02
N LYS A 130 1.65 -7.97 -23.81
CA LYS A 130 1.56 -6.88 -24.79
C LYS A 130 1.52 -5.50 -24.11
N GLU A 131 0.81 -5.37 -23.00
CA GLU A 131 0.73 -4.13 -22.24
C GLU A 131 2.07 -3.82 -21.56
N GLU A 132 2.74 -4.84 -21.01
CA GLU A 132 4.10 -4.70 -20.48
C GLU A 132 5.09 -4.23 -21.54
N ALA A 133 5.11 -4.88 -22.71
CA ALA A 133 5.96 -4.49 -23.81
C ALA A 133 5.67 -3.06 -24.31
N ALA A 134 4.40 -2.66 -24.38
CA ALA A 134 4.00 -1.30 -24.77
C ALA A 134 4.48 -0.26 -23.73
N LEU A 135 4.41 -0.57 -22.44
CA LEU A 135 4.90 0.30 -21.36
C LEU A 135 6.42 0.49 -21.44
N VAL A 136 7.16 -0.59 -21.61
CA VAL A 136 8.63 -0.55 -21.76
C VAL A 136 9.03 0.25 -22.99
N ALA A 137 8.40 -0.02 -24.15
CA ALA A 137 8.65 0.73 -25.38
C ALA A 137 8.35 2.23 -25.23
N ALA A 138 7.28 2.60 -24.55
CA ALA A 138 6.96 4.00 -24.28
C ALA A 138 8.05 4.70 -23.44
N ALA A 139 8.65 3.99 -22.50
CA ALA A 139 9.76 4.51 -21.71
C ALA A 139 11.08 4.59 -22.51
N GLU A 140 11.34 3.63 -23.39
CA GLU A 140 12.51 3.64 -24.27
C GLU A 140 12.48 4.81 -25.25
N HIS A 141 11.31 5.14 -25.81
CA HIS A 141 11.17 6.24 -26.78
C HIS A 141 11.15 7.63 -26.14
N GLY A 142 10.61 7.77 -24.94
CA GLY A 142 10.34 9.08 -24.33
C GLY A 142 10.99 9.34 -22.96
N GLY A 143 11.78 8.39 -22.46
CA GLY A 143 12.31 8.43 -21.10
C GLY A 143 13.82 8.48 -21.02
N SER A 144 14.30 8.97 -19.88
CA SER A 144 15.70 8.87 -19.49
C SER A 144 16.08 7.42 -19.13
N LEU A 145 17.38 7.11 -19.12
CA LEU A 145 17.87 5.80 -18.63
C LEU A 145 17.38 5.50 -17.20
N ARG A 146 17.26 6.52 -16.37
CA ARG A 146 16.70 6.40 -15.03
C ARG A 146 15.26 5.87 -15.06
N ASP A 147 14.40 6.52 -15.88
CA ASP A 147 12.98 6.18 -15.95
C ASP A 147 12.76 4.76 -16.51
N GLN A 148 13.53 4.39 -17.54
CA GLN A 148 13.54 3.04 -18.10
C GLN A 148 13.93 2.02 -17.04
N THR A 149 15.01 2.29 -16.30
CA THR A 149 15.51 1.39 -15.25
C THR A 149 14.53 1.25 -14.11
N ILE A 150 13.87 2.35 -13.69
CA ILE A 150 12.81 2.30 -12.67
C ILE A 150 11.69 1.33 -13.08
N LEU A 151 11.20 1.42 -14.30
CA LEU A 151 10.13 0.54 -14.79
C LEU A 151 10.59 -0.92 -14.85
N ILE A 152 11.77 -1.19 -15.37
CA ILE A 152 12.35 -2.54 -15.41
C ILE A 152 12.51 -3.11 -13.98
N VAL A 153 13.07 -2.34 -13.05
CA VAL A 153 13.22 -2.77 -11.64
C VAL A 153 11.85 -3.10 -11.05
N MET A 154 10.84 -2.27 -11.24
CA MET A 154 9.50 -2.53 -10.68
C MET A 154 8.85 -3.78 -11.28
N LEU A 155 8.96 -3.98 -12.59
CA LEU A 155 8.40 -5.14 -13.30
C LEU A 155 9.10 -6.46 -12.94
N HIS A 156 10.41 -6.41 -12.65
CA HIS A 156 11.22 -7.62 -12.47
C HIS A 156 11.61 -7.92 -11.02
N THR A 157 11.23 -7.07 -10.06
CA THR A 157 11.53 -7.29 -8.63
C THR A 157 10.30 -7.26 -7.74
N GLY A 158 9.20 -6.70 -8.24
CA GLY A 158 7.96 -6.55 -7.48
C GLY A 158 8.08 -5.64 -6.26
N LEU A 159 9.02 -4.70 -6.24
CA LEU A 159 9.20 -3.73 -5.15
C LEU A 159 7.98 -2.82 -4.99
N ARG A 160 7.75 -2.38 -3.75
CA ARG A 160 6.78 -1.31 -3.47
C ARG A 160 7.33 0.04 -3.91
N THR A 161 6.46 0.99 -4.27
CA THR A 161 6.89 2.34 -4.69
C THR A 161 7.82 3.01 -3.68
N MET A 162 7.54 2.90 -2.39
CA MET A 162 8.38 3.45 -1.34
C MET A 162 9.76 2.79 -1.32
N GLU A 163 9.81 1.45 -1.46
CA GLU A 163 11.06 0.69 -1.49
C GLU A 163 11.96 1.13 -2.66
N VAL A 164 11.37 1.37 -3.84
CA VAL A 164 12.12 1.90 -5.01
C VAL A 164 12.68 3.30 -4.74
N CYS A 165 11.91 4.16 -4.06
CA CYS A 165 12.35 5.51 -3.70
C CYS A 165 13.49 5.52 -2.67
N ASP A 166 13.61 4.48 -1.85
CA ASP A 166 14.58 4.37 -0.76
C ASP A 166 15.87 3.64 -1.16
N LEU A 167 15.94 3.09 -2.38
CA LEU A 167 17.12 2.37 -2.85
C LEU A 167 18.33 3.29 -2.92
N ALA A 168 19.45 2.79 -2.41
CA ALA A 168 20.78 3.37 -2.58
C ALA A 168 21.61 2.55 -3.59
N PRO A 169 22.63 3.13 -4.25
CA PRO A 169 23.52 2.38 -5.14
C PRO A 169 24.17 1.16 -4.45
N GLY A 170 24.51 1.29 -3.16
CA GLY A 170 25.11 0.21 -2.36
C GLY A 170 24.15 -0.95 -2.04
N ASP A 171 22.87 -0.83 -2.33
CA ASP A 171 21.90 -1.92 -2.17
C ASP A 171 21.92 -2.90 -3.36
N ILE A 172 22.65 -2.56 -4.43
CA ILE A 172 22.73 -3.34 -5.65
C ILE A 172 24.06 -4.08 -5.72
N GLN A 173 23.98 -5.39 -5.87
CA GLN A 173 25.14 -6.25 -6.11
C GLN A 173 24.95 -6.99 -7.42
N ILE A 174 25.84 -6.76 -8.39
CA ILE A 174 25.79 -7.39 -9.71
C ILE A 174 27.09 -8.16 -9.94
N GLY A 175 26.95 -9.45 -10.17
CA GLY A 175 28.04 -10.33 -10.57
C GLY A 175 27.87 -10.80 -12.00
N LYS A 176 28.84 -11.50 -12.56
CA LYS A 176 28.86 -11.98 -13.97
C LYS A 176 27.62 -12.79 -14.36
N ARG A 177 27.06 -13.61 -13.45
CA ARG A 177 25.92 -14.51 -13.73
C ARG A 177 24.74 -14.34 -12.79
N SER A 178 24.89 -13.60 -11.70
CA SER A 178 23.88 -13.39 -10.68
C SER A 178 23.87 -11.94 -10.21
N GLY A 179 22.83 -11.54 -9.52
CA GLY A 179 22.74 -10.24 -8.86
C GLY A 179 21.63 -10.27 -7.85
N GLN A 180 21.72 -9.39 -6.89
CA GLN A 180 20.72 -9.21 -5.85
C GLN A 180 20.55 -7.75 -5.48
N LEU A 181 19.37 -7.43 -4.99
CA LEU A 181 18.98 -6.13 -4.49
C LEU A 181 18.54 -6.29 -3.04
N THR A 182 19.12 -5.48 -2.15
CA THR A 182 18.77 -5.46 -0.72
C THR A 182 17.68 -4.43 -0.48
N VAL A 183 16.52 -4.87 0.01
CA VAL A 183 15.43 -3.99 0.44
C VAL A 183 15.54 -3.79 1.93
N ARG A 184 15.77 -2.55 2.35
CA ARG A 184 15.78 -2.15 3.76
C ARG A 184 14.37 -1.73 4.14
N SER A 185 13.70 -2.50 5.00
CA SER A 185 12.35 -2.14 5.46
C SER A 185 12.42 -1.31 6.74
N GLY A 186 11.74 -0.16 6.77
CA GLY A 186 11.64 0.68 7.96
C GLY A 186 10.84 0.06 9.13
N LYS A 187 10.09 -1.02 8.89
CA LYS A 187 9.36 -1.73 9.95
C LYS A 187 10.24 -2.85 10.53
N ARG A 188 10.64 -2.72 11.80
CA ARG A 188 11.39 -3.73 12.58
C ARG A 188 12.72 -4.14 11.96
N ASN A 189 13.38 -3.27 11.19
CA ASN A 189 14.69 -3.51 10.57
C ASN A 189 14.75 -4.82 9.74
N LYS A 190 13.63 -5.27 9.18
CA LYS A 190 13.57 -6.44 8.32
C LYS A 190 14.19 -6.11 6.98
N GLN A 191 15.33 -6.68 6.70
CA GLN A 191 15.93 -6.67 5.37
C GLN A 191 15.50 -7.91 4.61
N ARG A 192 15.34 -7.78 3.28
CA ARG A 192 15.20 -8.92 2.38
C ARG A 192 16.03 -8.72 1.14
N GLU A 193 16.51 -9.81 0.59
CA GLU A 193 17.22 -9.86 -0.67
C GLU A 193 16.25 -10.27 -1.79
N VAL A 194 16.32 -9.55 -2.90
CA VAL A 194 15.55 -9.83 -4.11
C VAL A 194 16.51 -10.18 -5.23
N PRO A 195 16.48 -11.40 -5.78
CA PRO A 195 17.32 -11.79 -6.90
C PRO A 195 17.02 -10.96 -8.14
N LEU A 196 18.05 -10.61 -8.91
CA LEU A 196 17.97 -9.86 -10.14
C LEU A 196 18.14 -10.78 -11.35
N ASN A 197 17.18 -10.78 -12.26
CA ASN A 197 17.31 -11.46 -13.54
C ASN A 197 18.24 -10.70 -14.51
N ALA A 198 18.55 -11.30 -15.65
CA ALA A 198 19.51 -10.73 -16.63
C ALA A 198 19.08 -9.35 -17.14
N THR A 199 17.79 -9.16 -17.44
CA THR A 199 17.22 -7.89 -17.95
C THR A 199 17.39 -6.78 -16.90
N CYS A 200 17.07 -7.07 -15.65
CA CYS A 200 17.17 -6.10 -14.57
C CYS A 200 18.64 -5.72 -14.29
N ARG A 201 19.55 -6.71 -14.31
CA ARG A 201 20.99 -6.45 -14.14
C ARG A 201 21.52 -5.55 -15.25
N ALA A 202 21.23 -5.86 -16.53
CA ALA A 202 21.70 -5.07 -17.65
C ALA A 202 21.17 -3.61 -17.61
N ALA A 203 19.91 -3.42 -17.23
CA ALA A 203 19.34 -2.08 -17.07
C ALA A 203 20.01 -1.30 -15.94
N LEU A 204 20.23 -1.94 -14.78
CA LEU A 204 20.90 -1.34 -13.64
C LEU A 204 22.37 -0.99 -13.95
N GLU A 205 23.13 -1.89 -14.57
CA GLU A 205 24.53 -1.62 -14.98
C GLU A 205 24.64 -0.40 -15.89
N ARG A 206 23.80 -0.34 -16.93
CA ARG A 206 23.77 0.81 -17.85
C ARG A 206 23.44 2.13 -17.14
N TYR A 207 22.49 2.09 -16.23
CA TYR A 207 22.07 3.29 -15.51
C TYR A 207 23.09 3.71 -14.46
N MET A 208 23.64 2.78 -13.68
CA MET A 208 24.65 3.07 -12.65
C MET A 208 25.94 3.65 -13.23
N TYR A 209 26.25 3.34 -14.49
CA TYR A 209 27.40 3.95 -15.19
C TYR A 209 27.25 5.48 -15.36
N VAL A 210 26.02 5.99 -15.49
CA VAL A 210 25.74 7.42 -15.68
C VAL A 210 25.25 8.11 -14.39
N LEU A 211 25.03 7.33 -13.33
CA LEU A 211 24.64 7.87 -12.04
C LEU A 211 25.85 8.58 -11.38
N PRO A 212 25.68 9.79 -10.82
CA PRO A 212 26.74 10.45 -10.07
C PRO A 212 27.30 9.54 -8.95
N PRO A 213 28.62 9.41 -8.82
CA PRO A 213 29.25 8.49 -7.85
C PRO A 213 28.82 8.73 -6.40
N ASP A 214 28.57 9.98 -6.04
CA ASP A 214 28.21 10.40 -4.69
C ASP A 214 26.69 10.46 -4.46
N SER A 215 25.89 9.92 -5.39
CA SER A 215 24.44 9.94 -5.23
C SER A 215 24.03 9.08 -4.04
N PRO A 216 23.33 9.63 -3.03
CA PRO A 216 22.84 8.86 -1.90
C PRO A 216 21.67 7.93 -2.26
N TYR A 217 21.01 8.19 -3.37
CA TYR A 217 19.86 7.43 -3.87
C TYR A 217 20.16 6.82 -5.22
N LEU A 218 19.65 5.60 -5.44
CA LEU A 218 19.76 4.95 -6.75
C LEU A 218 18.95 5.70 -7.81
N PHE A 219 17.77 6.21 -7.43
CA PHE A 219 16.89 6.95 -8.32
C PHE A 219 16.59 8.35 -7.75
N PRO A 220 17.55 9.30 -7.83
CA PRO A 220 17.33 10.65 -7.33
C PRO A 220 16.27 11.40 -8.16
N SER A 221 15.67 12.40 -7.55
CA SER A 221 14.79 13.36 -8.24
C SER A 221 15.61 14.20 -9.22
N GLU A 222 15.20 14.25 -10.49
CA GLU A 222 15.87 15.12 -11.50
C GLU A 222 15.81 16.61 -11.17
N LYS A 223 14.82 17.00 -10.35
CA LYS A 223 14.64 18.42 -10.00
C LYS A 223 15.52 18.86 -8.83
N THR A 224 15.74 17.99 -7.86
CA THR A 224 16.38 18.36 -6.59
C THR A 224 17.66 17.59 -6.30
N GLY A 225 17.92 16.47 -6.99
CA GLY A 225 19.00 15.54 -6.65
C GLY A 225 18.72 14.68 -5.40
N ASP A 226 17.67 15.00 -4.65
CA ASP A 226 17.29 14.29 -3.43
C ASP A 226 16.45 13.04 -3.71
N ARG A 227 16.01 12.40 -2.63
CA ARG A 227 15.11 11.25 -2.66
C ARG A 227 13.88 11.50 -3.54
N LEU A 228 13.65 10.61 -4.49
CA LEU A 228 12.42 10.62 -5.26
C LEU A 228 11.22 10.34 -4.35
N THR A 229 10.18 11.19 -4.40
CA THR A 229 8.98 10.96 -3.62
C THR A 229 8.08 9.90 -4.26
N GLU A 230 7.34 9.14 -3.47
CA GLU A 230 6.37 8.18 -4.00
C GLU A 230 5.34 8.82 -4.94
N ARG A 231 4.95 10.06 -4.66
CA ARG A 231 4.03 10.82 -5.52
C ARG A 231 4.67 11.09 -6.88
N ALA A 232 5.92 11.53 -6.92
CA ALA A 232 6.64 11.78 -8.14
C ALA A 232 6.86 10.48 -8.94
N LEU A 233 7.21 9.37 -8.27
CA LEU A 233 7.33 8.06 -8.89
C LEU A 233 6.01 7.60 -9.52
N ARG A 234 4.88 7.74 -8.81
CA ARG A 234 3.55 7.41 -9.36
C ARG A 234 3.19 8.26 -10.58
N HIS A 235 3.50 9.56 -10.55
CA HIS A 235 3.30 10.45 -11.69
C HIS A 235 4.17 10.05 -12.90
N LEU A 236 5.43 9.68 -12.66
CA LEU A 236 6.33 9.18 -13.69
C LEU A 236 5.77 7.93 -14.36
N ILE A 237 5.36 6.93 -13.59
CA ILE A 237 4.79 5.70 -14.12
C ILE A 237 3.49 5.99 -14.88
N GLN A 238 2.63 6.85 -14.34
CA GLN A 238 1.38 7.24 -14.99
C GLN A 238 1.62 7.95 -16.34
N LYS A 239 2.69 8.75 -16.46
CA LYS A 239 3.11 9.38 -17.72
C LYS A 239 3.35 8.33 -18.80
N TYR A 240 4.10 7.26 -18.48
CA TYR A 240 4.40 6.18 -19.45
C TYR A 240 3.20 5.26 -19.70
N MET A 241 2.38 4.99 -18.70
CA MET A 241 1.11 4.27 -18.90
C MET A 241 0.19 5.01 -19.87
N LYS A 242 0.07 6.34 -19.72
CA LYS A 242 -0.71 7.18 -20.64
C LYS A 242 -0.11 7.16 -22.06
N ALA A 243 1.21 7.27 -22.18
CA ALA A 243 1.90 7.19 -23.48
C ALA A 243 1.69 5.83 -24.17
N ALA A 244 1.66 4.74 -23.40
CA ALA A 244 1.36 3.39 -23.87
C ALA A 244 -0.15 3.11 -24.03
N ARG A 245 -1.03 4.09 -23.79
CA ARG A 245 -2.51 3.97 -23.83
C ARG A 245 -3.05 2.88 -22.89
N LEU A 246 -2.43 2.73 -21.72
CA LEU A 246 -2.82 1.77 -20.70
C LEU A 246 -3.73 2.46 -19.66
N GLU A 247 -5.03 2.27 -19.82
CA GLU A 247 -6.02 2.82 -18.89
C GLU A 247 -6.31 1.87 -17.73
N GLY A 248 -6.64 2.44 -16.57
CA GLY A 248 -7.03 1.70 -15.37
C GLY A 248 -5.89 0.95 -14.68
N LEU A 249 -4.62 1.18 -15.07
CA LEU A 249 -3.43 0.64 -14.42
C LEU A 249 -2.71 1.72 -13.60
N SER A 250 -1.99 1.30 -12.59
CA SER A 250 -1.25 2.14 -11.65
C SER A 250 0.14 1.58 -11.36
N ALA A 251 0.96 2.30 -10.63
CA ALA A 251 2.27 1.83 -10.21
C ALA A 251 2.21 0.51 -9.40
N HIS A 252 1.10 0.25 -8.70
CA HIS A 252 0.94 -0.99 -7.94
C HIS A 252 0.70 -2.20 -8.85
N ASP A 253 0.15 -1.97 -10.04
CA ASP A 253 -0.11 -3.04 -11.01
C ASP A 253 1.19 -3.60 -11.62
N LEU A 254 2.30 -2.85 -11.63
CA LEU A 254 3.62 -3.38 -11.98
C LEU A 254 4.07 -4.47 -10.99
N ARG A 255 3.84 -4.24 -9.71
CA ARG A 255 4.11 -5.24 -8.68
C ARG A 255 3.15 -6.43 -8.77
N HIS A 256 1.88 -6.18 -9.10
CA HIS A 256 0.93 -7.27 -9.37
C HIS A 256 1.35 -8.10 -10.57
N ARG A 257 1.82 -7.45 -11.65
CA ARG A 257 2.37 -8.13 -12.83
C ARG A 257 3.51 -9.08 -12.45
N PHE A 258 4.50 -8.60 -11.69
CA PHE A 258 5.57 -9.45 -11.17
C PHE A 258 5.02 -10.63 -10.37
N GLY A 259 4.06 -10.38 -9.47
CA GLY A 259 3.43 -11.40 -8.65
C GLY A 259 2.76 -12.50 -9.49
N TYR A 260 2.01 -12.13 -10.53
CA TYR A 260 1.34 -13.09 -11.42
C TYR A 260 2.33 -13.92 -12.22
N VAL A 261 3.32 -13.29 -12.86
CA VAL A 261 4.35 -14.00 -13.65
C VAL A 261 5.14 -14.98 -12.78
N MET A 262 5.51 -14.56 -11.58
CA MET A 262 6.27 -15.41 -10.67
C MET A 262 5.42 -16.56 -10.10
N ALA A 263 4.13 -16.34 -9.86
CA ALA A 263 3.24 -17.37 -9.30
C ALA A 263 3.06 -18.58 -10.22
N GLU A 264 3.25 -18.41 -11.53
CA GLU A 264 3.18 -19.52 -12.51
C GLU A 264 4.28 -20.56 -12.31
N ASN A 265 5.46 -20.14 -11.82
CA ASN A 265 6.64 -20.99 -11.79
C ASN A 265 7.36 -21.03 -10.43
N THR A 266 6.80 -20.37 -9.41
CA THR A 266 7.45 -20.23 -8.10
C THR A 266 6.49 -20.64 -6.98
N PRO A 267 6.91 -21.51 -6.05
CA PRO A 267 6.13 -21.82 -4.87
C PRO A 267 5.73 -20.58 -4.08
N LEU A 268 4.47 -20.52 -3.64
CA LEU A 268 3.85 -19.36 -3.03
C LEU A 268 4.64 -18.75 -1.86
N HIS A 269 5.23 -19.62 -1.00
CA HIS A 269 6.02 -19.17 0.13
C HIS A 269 7.31 -18.42 -0.30
N ARG A 270 7.96 -18.86 -1.39
CA ARG A 270 9.13 -18.18 -1.96
C ARG A 270 8.75 -16.84 -2.60
N LEU A 271 7.62 -16.82 -3.31
CA LEU A 271 7.07 -15.58 -3.85
C LEU A 271 6.76 -14.58 -2.73
N ALA A 272 6.11 -15.03 -1.65
CA ALA A 272 5.84 -14.19 -0.48
C ALA A 272 7.13 -13.61 0.14
N GLN A 273 8.18 -14.43 0.24
CA GLN A 273 9.48 -14.00 0.74
C GLN A 273 10.13 -12.92 -0.16
N ILE A 274 10.16 -13.14 -1.48
CA ILE A 274 10.71 -12.18 -2.46
C ILE A 274 9.94 -10.86 -2.39
N MET A 275 8.61 -10.92 -2.38
CA MET A 275 7.76 -9.74 -2.33
C MET A 275 7.72 -9.06 -0.96
N GLY A 276 8.17 -9.72 0.12
CA GLY A 276 8.11 -9.20 1.47
C GLY A 276 6.66 -9.06 1.97
N HIS A 277 5.89 -10.13 1.84
CA HIS A 277 4.56 -10.26 2.43
C HIS A 277 4.66 -10.90 3.81
N ASP A 278 4.07 -10.26 4.82
CA ASP A 278 4.03 -10.80 6.19
C ASP A 278 3.03 -11.97 6.33
N SER A 279 2.06 -12.09 5.40
CA SER A 279 1.08 -13.17 5.35
C SER A 279 1.00 -13.78 3.94
N LEU A 280 0.88 -15.09 3.88
CA LEU A 280 0.62 -15.81 2.63
C LEU A 280 -0.72 -15.42 1.99
N ASP A 281 -1.71 -15.00 2.78
CA ASP A 281 -3.01 -14.54 2.27
C ASP A 281 -2.86 -13.39 1.28
N THR A 282 -1.88 -12.49 1.51
CA THR A 282 -1.59 -11.41 0.58
C THR A 282 -1.04 -11.91 -0.76
N THR A 283 -0.37 -13.07 -0.76
CA THR A 283 0.20 -13.67 -1.97
C THR A 283 -0.81 -14.57 -2.68
N MET A 284 -1.80 -15.09 -1.97
CA MET A 284 -2.87 -15.92 -2.54
C MET A 284 -3.65 -15.23 -3.67
N ILE A 285 -3.67 -13.89 -3.71
CA ILE A 285 -4.33 -13.14 -4.80
C ILE A 285 -3.76 -13.43 -6.19
N TYR A 286 -2.51 -13.92 -6.27
CA TYR A 286 -1.84 -14.27 -7.52
C TYR A 286 -2.11 -15.71 -7.96
N VAL A 287 -2.67 -16.54 -7.10
CA VAL A 287 -2.97 -17.95 -7.42
C VAL A 287 -4.39 -18.03 -7.97
N ARG A 288 -4.50 -18.34 -9.25
CA ARG A 288 -5.78 -18.64 -9.91
C ARG A 288 -5.79 -20.12 -10.26
N ALA A 289 -6.38 -20.95 -9.41
CA ALA A 289 -6.64 -22.34 -9.76
C ALA A 289 -7.83 -22.39 -10.72
N THR A 290 -7.59 -22.86 -11.93
CA THR A 290 -8.66 -23.27 -12.87
C THR A 290 -8.94 -24.75 -12.70
N ARG A 291 -10.09 -25.28 -13.18
CA ARG A 291 -10.34 -26.73 -13.20
C ARG A 291 -9.25 -27.48 -13.99
N ALA A 292 -8.77 -26.91 -15.09
CA ALA A 292 -7.71 -27.50 -15.89
C ALA A 292 -6.39 -27.57 -15.12
N ASP A 293 -6.05 -26.51 -14.37
CA ASP A 293 -4.84 -26.47 -13.54
C ASP A 293 -4.88 -27.53 -12.44
N LEU A 294 -6.01 -27.67 -11.76
CA LEU A 294 -6.19 -28.68 -10.70
C LEU A 294 -6.09 -30.10 -11.25
N GLN A 295 -6.68 -30.37 -12.41
CA GLN A 295 -6.58 -31.67 -13.06
C GLN A 295 -5.13 -31.98 -13.44
N SER A 296 -4.43 -31.02 -14.05
CA SER A 296 -3.03 -31.16 -14.43
C SER A 296 -2.11 -31.45 -13.23
N GLU A 297 -2.37 -30.81 -12.06
CA GLU A 297 -1.60 -31.08 -10.86
C GLU A 297 -1.86 -32.49 -10.30
N VAL A 298 -3.10 -32.97 -10.35
CA VAL A 298 -3.44 -34.33 -9.90
C VAL A 298 -2.81 -35.39 -10.79
N GLU A 299 -2.80 -35.17 -12.12
CA GLU A 299 -2.17 -36.09 -13.07
C GLU A 299 -0.65 -36.25 -12.85
N LYS A 300 0.03 -35.23 -12.31
CA LYS A 300 1.46 -35.32 -11.96
C LYS A 300 1.76 -36.31 -10.84
N ILE A 301 0.74 -36.72 -10.07
CA ILE A 301 0.85 -37.66 -8.94
C ILE A 301 0.36 -39.05 -9.34
N ALA A 302 0.18 -39.32 -10.63
CA ALA A 302 -0.23 -40.62 -11.09
C ALA A 302 0.79 -41.69 -10.63
N TRP A 303 0.33 -42.60 -9.79
CA TRP A 303 1.13 -43.71 -9.27
C TRP A 303 1.37 -44.74 -10.43
N GLN A 304 2.62 -45.00 -10.72
CA GLN A 304 3.00 -46.10 -11.61
C GLN A 304 2.86 -47.44 -10.92
#